data_c231e8c97dbb15bdeaa93e23c29fc6d4
#
_entry.id   c231e8c97dbb15bdeaa93e23c29fc6d4
#
_cell.length_a   1.000
_cell.length_b   1.000
_cell.length_c   1.000
_cell.angle_alpha   90.00
_cell.angle_beta   90.00
_cell.angle_gamma   90.00
#
_symmetry.space_group_name_H-M   'P 1'
#
loop_
_entity.id
_entity.type
_entity.pdbx_description
1 polymer ?
#
loop_
_entity_poly.entity_id
_entity_poly.type
_entity_poly.pdbx_seq_one_letter_code
_entity_poly.pdbx_strand_id
1 'polypeptide(L)'
;MATGMLDDLATTMKETPIASPKDATIRVTHRTKRSLYTHILHILIRRFHNHLGRPGKPHPEGSSKLKPHKILLRTCTVSERTVCDIYVYDIRPLQTPKKDVGKRIYYFCGGGWQSPPASQHWQLCAKLASQMPETTISLVSYPLAPNNPAPTSFPKLLELYRTLLRDADEAGDRVILAGDSAGGNIILCLVLEALKEDAAAGDSILVERKRMPHPTAIMAICPSTDMTRLNPDIEKRKDDDPILTPQFIKETAKAWMGDWEPSDRRISPINADISLLAKAGIRVHGVTGGYDILGPDGIVFRDLCAKHDVAGEWLHWEKQMHCWLLTWPYGVPEGREAVGWVVDVLEQE
;
A
#
# COMPACT_ATOMS: atom_id res chain seq x y z
N MET A 1 -55.11 -3.84 -18.27
CA MET A 1 -54.68 -4.34 -16.96
C MET A 1 -53.48 -5.24 -17.17
N ALA A 2 -52.27 -4.67 -17.18
CA ALA A 2 -50.98 -5.37 -17.17
C ALA A 2 -49.88 -4.33 -17.02
N THR A 3 -49.89 -3.62 -15.90
CA THR A 3 -48.81 -2.73 -15.44
C THR A 3 -48.71 -2.95 -13.94
N GLY A 4 -47.76 -3.72 -13.50
CA GLY A 4 -47.58 -3.95 -12.05
C GLY A 4 -46.86 -5.23 -11.71
N MET A 5 -45.73 -5.54 -12.40
CA MET A 5 -44.95 -6.74 -12.04
C MET A 5 -43.46 -6.65 -12.40
N LEU A 6 -42.88 -5.48 -12.34
CA LEU A 6 -41.45 -5.28 -12.61
C LEU A 6 -40.70 -4.47 -11.53
N ASP A 7 -41.34 -4.09 -10.43
CA ASP A 7 -40.72 -3.21 -9.41
C ASP A 7 -40.24 -3.91 -8.12
N ASP A 8 -40.21 -5.25 -8.07
CA ASP A 8 -39.92 -5.98 -6.80
C ASP A 8 -38.66 -6.87 -6.84
N LEU A 9 -37.66 -6.58 -7.69
CA LEU A 9 -36.40 -7.33 -7.74
C LEU A 9 -35.15 -6.54 -7.34
N ALA A 10 -35.32 -5.40 -6.72
CA ALA A 10 -34.22 -4.59 -6.18
C ALA A 10 -34.14 -4.66 -4.65
N THR A 11 -34.40 -5.83 -4.07
CA THR A 11 -34.07 -6.04 -2.64
C THR A 11 -32.57 -6.26 -2.53
N THR A 12 -31.85 -5.19 -2.26
CA THR A 12 -30.43 -5.16 -1.87
C THR A 12 -30.27 -6.02 -0.61
N MET A 13 -29.93 -7.27 -0.77
CA MET A 13 -29.42 -8.07 0.37
C MET A 13 -28.12 -7.43 0.81
N LYS A 14 -28.15 -6.67 1.90
CA LYS A 14 -26.96 -6.30 2.65
C LYS A 14 -26.31 -7.59 3.12
N GLU A 15 -25.17 -7.94 2.55
CA GLU A 15 -24.34 -9.01 3.11
C GLU A 15 -23.93 -8.60 4.52
N THR A 16 -24.37 -9.39 5.51
CA THR A 16 -23.88 -9.26 6.87
C THR A 16 -22.38 -9.58 6.85
N PRO A 17 -21.49 -8.71 7.37
CA PRO A 17 -20.08 -9.07 7.52
C PRO A 17 -20.02 -10.37 8.35
N ILE A 18 -19.24 -11.34 7.90
CA ILE A 18 -18.88 -12.48 8.76
C ILE A 18 -18.06 -11.87 9.89
N ALA A 19 -18.67 -11.72 11.06
CA ALA A 19 -18.03 -11.14 12.21
C ALA A 19 -16.82 -11.99 12.58
N SER A 20 -15.63 -11.41 12.50
CA SER A 20 -14.47 -11.94 13.21
C SER A 20 -14.79 -11.95 14.72
N PRO A 21 -14.21 -12.88 15.52
CA PRO A 21 -14.42 -12.92 16.95
C PRO A 21 -14.25 -11.52 17.56
N LYS A 22 -15.07 -11.15 18.52
CA LYS A 22 -15.11 -9.80 19.13
C LYS A 22 -13.76 -9.34 19.69
N ASP A 23 -12.80 -10.25 19.85
CA ASP A 23 -11.47 -10.02 20.44
C ASP A 23 -10.32 -10.07 19.40
N ALA A 24 -10.63 -10.14 18.10
CA ALA A 24 -9.57 -10.16 17.08
C ALA A 24 -8.91 -8.78 16.94
N THR A 25 -7.58 -8.72 17.07
CA THR A 25 -6.79 -7.50 16.93
C THR A 25 -6.80 -6.97 15.49
N ILE A 26 -6.81 -7.87 14.49
CA ILE A 26 -7.08 -7.54 13.08
C ILE A 26 -8.52 -7.88 12.74
N ARG A 27 -9.31 -6.87 12.42
CA ARG A 27 -10.70 -7.04 11.95
C ARG A 27 -10.74 -7.22 10.45
N VAL A 28 -11.23 -8.35 9.98
CA VAL A 28 -11.27 -8.68 8.54
C VAL A 28 -12.66 -8.45 7.97
N THR A 29 -12.74 -7.54 6.99
CA THR A 29 -13.93 -7.37 6.14
C THR A 29 -13.81 -8.27 4.93
N HIS A 30 -14.68 -9.28 4.83
CA HIS A 30 -14.74 -10.20 3.68
C HIS A 30 -15.72 -9.71 2.63
N ARG A 31 -15.33 -9.86 1.35
CA ARG A 31 -16.16 -9.62 0.17
C ARG A 31 -16.03 -10.79 -0.81
N THR A 32 -17.14 -11.24 -1.35
CA THR A 32 -17.18 -12.42 -2.24
C THR A 32 -17.71 -12.10 -3.62
N LYS A 33 -18.51 -11.03 -3.75
CA LYS A 33 -19.17 -10.66 -5.00
C LYS A 33 -18.18 -10.09 -6.01
N ARG A 34 -18.42 -10.40 -7.28
CA ARG A 34 -17.72 -9.80 -8.41
C ARG A 34 -18.76 -9.42 -9.48
N SER A 35 -18.77 -8.14 -9.87
CA SER A 35 -19.65 -7.64 -10.92
C SER A 35 -19.31 -8.26 -12.28
N LEU A 36 -20.28 -8.27 -13.18
CA LEU A 36 -20.05 -8.68 -14.58
C LEU A 36 -19.00 -7.79 -15.24
N TYR A 37 -18.99 -6.50 -14.89
CA TYR A 37 -18.00 -5.56 -15.40
C TYR A 37 -16.56 -5.96 -15.03
N THR A 38 -16.32 -6.25 -13.76
CA THR A 38 -15.01 -6.75 -13.31
C THR A 38 -14.66 -8.10 -13.94
N HIS A 39 -15.64 -8.98 -14.15
CA HIS A 39 -15.40 -10.25 -14.83
C HIS A 39 -14.90 -10.04 -16.27
N ILE A 40 -15.57 -9.19 -17.05
CA ILE A 40 -15.17 -8.85 -18.42
C ILE A 40 -13.80 -8.16 -18.41
N LEU A 41 -13.57 -7.23 -17.47
CA LEU A 41 -12.29 -6.54 -17.34
C LEU A 41 -11.13 -7.53 -17.10
N HIS A 42 -11.30 -8.51 -16.23
CA HIS A 42 -10.29 -9.56 -15.98
C HIS A 42 -9.97 -10.36 -17.26
N ILE A 43 -10.97 -10.69 -18.07
CA ILE A 43 -10.76 -11.38 -19.35
C ILE A 43 -9.92 -10.50 -20.31
N LEU A 44 -10.28 -9.21 -20.39
CA LEU A 44 -9.55 -8.25 -21.25
C LEU A 44 -8.11 -8.05 -20.79
N ILE A 45 -7.88 -7.83 -19.49
CA ILE A 45 -6.55 -7.65 -18.91
C ILE A 45 -5.70 -8.88 -19.20
N ARG A 46 -6.24 -10.09 -18.99
CA ARG A 46 -5.52 -11.35 -19.25
C ARG A 46 -5.05 -11.47 -20.70
N ARG A 47 -5.85 -10.96 -21.63
CA ARG A 47 -5.47 -10.98 -23.07
C ARG A 47 -4.24 -10.10 -23.34
N PHE A 48 -4.02 -9.07 -22.54
CA PHE A 48 -2.94 -8.10 -22.71
C PHE A 48 -1.91 -8.11 -21.58
N HIS A 49 -1.93 -9.12 -20.68
CA HIS A 49 -1.07 -9.17 -19.48
C HIS A 49 0.43 -9.05 -19.79
N ASN A 50 0.88 -9.53 -20.96
CA ASN A 50 2.28 -9.41 -21.37
C ASN A 50 2.73 -7.95 -21.62
N HIS A 51 1.79 -7.02 -21.73
CA HIS A 51 2.06 -5.60 -21.98
C HIS A 51 1.67 -4.71 -20.81
N LEU A 52 0.80 -5.21 -19.91
CA LEU A 52 0.30 -4.44 -18.78
C LEU A 52 1.16 -4.65 -17.53
N GLY A 53 1.48 -3.55 -16.84
CA GLY A 53 2.24 -3.61 -15.60
C GLY A 53 3.70 -4.06 -15.75
N ARG A 54 4.18 -4.20 -16.99
CA ARG A 54 5.58 -4.59 -17.24
C ARG A 54 6.50 -3.38 -17.17
N PRO A 55 7.69 -3.52 -16.54
CA PRO A 55 8.65 -2.44 -16.50
C PRO A 55 9.14 -2.12 -17.93
N GLY A 56 9.31 -0.84 -18.18
CA GLY A 56 9.92 -0.35 -19.41
C GLY A 56 11.45 -0.47 -19.39
N LYS A 57 12.12 0.52 -20.00
CA LYS A 57 13.57 0.63 -19.89
C LYS A 57 13.96 0.95 -18.43
N PRO A 58 15.12 0.43 -17.94
CA PRO A 58 15.63 0.76 -16.63
C PRO A 58 15.74 2.28 -16.41
N HIS A 59 15.37 2.74 -15.25
CA HIS A 59 15.48 4.14 -14.85
C HIS A 59 16.91 4.47 -14.42
N PRO A 60 17.34 5.75 -14.51
CA PRO A 60 18.64 6.20 -14.02
C PRO A 60 18.85 5.90 -12.53
N GLU A 61 20.08 6.02 -12.08
CA GLU A 61 20.41 5.99 -10.65
C GLU A 61 19.75 7.15 -9.90
N GLY A 62 19.36 6.87 -8.65
CA GLY A 62 18.70 7.84 -7.78
C GLY A 62 17.19 7.97 -8.02
N SER A 63 16.60 8.95 -7.35
CA SER A 63 15.18 9.29 -7.47
C SER A 63 14.92 10.04 -8.77
N SER A 64 13.87 9.64 -9.47
CA SER A 64 13.46 10.27 -10.72
C SER A 64 12.47 11.41 -10.48
N LYS A 65 12.69 12.55 -11.14
CA LYS A 65 11.72 13.63 -11.17
C LYS A 65 10.48 13.22 -11.95
N LEU A 66 9.30 13.32 -11.32
CA LEU A 66 8.02 12.93 -11.89
C LEU A 66 7.27 14.13 -12.43
N LYS A 67 6.39 13.87 -13.39
CA LYS A 67 5.44 14.86 -13.89
C LYS A 67 4.06 14.53 -13.34
N PRO A 68 3.45 15.39 -12.49
CA PRO A 68 2.12 15.16 -11.98
C PRO A 68 1.09 14.96 -13.12
N HIS A 69 0.16 14.05 -12.92
CA HIS A 69 -0.86 13.78 -13.92
C HIS A 69 -1.82 14.96 -14.05
N LYS A 70 -2.10 15.43 -15.26
CA LYS A 70 -2.87 16.65 -15.54
C LYS A 70 -4.26 16.70 -14.88
N ILE A 71 -4.92 15.54 -14.75
CA ILE A 71 -6.28 15.47 -14.17
C ILE A 71 -6.27 15.86 -12.69
N LEU A 72 -5.19 15.58 -11.98
CA LEU A 72 -4.99 15.93 -10.58
C LEU A 72 -5.01 17.45 -10.37
N LEU A 73 -4.39 18.21 -11.27
CA LEU A 73 -4.28 19.67 -11.17
C LEU A 73 -5.64 20.41 -11.32
N ARG A 74 -6.72 19.67 -11.63
CA ARG A 74 -8.08 20.23 -11.65
C ARG A 74 -8.71 20.34 -10.26
N THR A 75 -8.24 19.52 -9.31
CA THR A 75 -8.85 19.40 -7.97
C THR A 75 -7.84 19.60 -6.85
N CYS A 76 -6.55 19.49 -7.16
CA CYS A 76 -5.48 19.56 -6.16
C CYS A 76 -4.35 20.48 -6.62
N THR A 77 -3.62 21.02 -5.64
CA THR A 77 -2.28 21.58 -5.83
C THR A 77 -1.24 20.48 -5.61
N VAL A 78 -0.11 20.60 -6.29
CA VAL A 78 1.04 19.71 -6.10
C VAL A 78 2.27 20.58 -5.88
N SER A 79 2.95 20.39 -4.75
CA SER A 79 4.25 20.98 -4.47
C SER A 79 5.33 19.92 -4.45
N GLU A 80 6.39 20.14 -5.23
CA GLU A 80 7.57 19.27 -5.27
C GLU A 80 8.58 19.72 -4.24
N ARG A 81 9.16 18.80 -3.50
CA ARG A 81 10.33 19.00 -2.64
C ARG A 81 11.28 17.81 -2.75
N THR A 82 12.51 18.01 -2.33
CA THR A 82 13.53 16.95 -2.27
C THR A 82 13.94 16.76 -0.82
N VAL A 83 13.94 15.51 -0.36
CA VAL A 83 14.36 15.11 0.99
C VAL A 83 15.32 13.93 0.84
N CYS A 84 16.54 14.01 1.39
CA CYS A 84 17.58 12.99 1.25
C CYS A 84 17.78 12.55 -0.23
N ASP A 85 17.85 13.52 -1.15
CA ASP A 85 17.95 13.32 -2.60
C ASP A 85 16.79 12.56 -3.25
N ILE A 86 15.65 12.44 -2.57
CA ILE A 86 14.44 11.79 -3.06
C ILE A 86 13.35 12.83 -3.27
N TYR A 87 12.73 12.81 -4.47
CA TYR A 87 11.60 13.68 -4.78
C TYR A 87 10.35 13.23 -4.04
N VAL A 88 9.69 14.20 -3.40
CA VAL A 88 8.41 14.03 -2.70
C VAL A 88 7.42 15.06 -3.22
N TYR A 89 6.22 14.63 -3.54
CA TYR A 89 5.16 15.45 -4.14
C TYR A 89 4.01 15.59 -3.15
N ASP A 90 3.90 16.75 -2.50
CA ASP A 90 2.82 17.03 -1.56
C ASP A 90 1.56 17.46 -2.33
N ILE A 91 0.50 16.69 -2.18
CA ILE A 91 -0.79 16.83 -2.88
C ILE A 91 -1.83 17.29 -1.85
N ARG A 92 -2.48 18.43 -2.13
CA ARG A 92 -3.53 19.01 -1.28
C ARG A 92 -4.71 19.44 -2.15
N PRO A 93 -5.96 19.40 -1.64
CA PRO A 93 -7.09 19.97 -2.38
C PRO A 93 -6.90 21.47 -2.59
N LEU A 94 -7.52 22.01 -3.67
CA LEU A 94 -7.46 23.45 -3.97
C LEU A 94 -8.04 24.32 -2.85
N GLN A 95 -9.03 23.80 -2.12
CA GLN A 95 -9.63 24.44 -0.96
C GLN A 95 -9.27 23.64 0.28
N THR A 96 -8.22 24.03 0.96
CA THR A 96 -7.76 23.36 2.21
C THR A 96 -8.14 24.23 3.40
N PRO A 97 -8.87 23.70 4.40
CA PRO A 97 -9.05 24.35 5.69
C PRO A 97 -7.70 24.60 6.35
N LYS A 98 -7.53 25.75 7.02
CA LYS A 98 -6.38 25.97 7.92
C LYS A 98 -6.64 25.23 9.21
N LYS A 99 -5.75 24.34 9.62
CA LYS A 99 -5.78 23.64 10.90
C LYS A 99 -4.38 23.62 11.52
N ASP A 100 -4.30 23.71 12.83
CA ASP A 100 -3.05 23.78 13.58
C ASP A 100 -2.34 22.42 13.70
N VAL A 101 -3.09 21.32 13.65
CA VAL A 101 -2.56 19.94 13.70
C VAL A 101 -3.06 19.19 12.48
N GLY A 102 -2.13 18.73 11.65
CA GLY A 102 -2.42 18.04 10.41
C GLY A 102 -2.29 16.52 10.51
N LYS A 103 -2.71 15.88 9.43
CA LYS A 103 -2.46 14.47 9.14
C LYS A 103 -1.65 14.42 7.85
N ARG A 104 -0.64 13.55 7.81
CA ARG A 104 0.18 13.36 6.63
C ARG A 104 0.24 11.89 6.24
N ILE A 105 -0.03 11.60 4.98
CA ILE A 105 0.08 10.24 4.43
C ILE A 105 1.21 10.23 3.42
N TYR A 106 2.29 9.49 3.71
CA TYR A 106 3.34 9.23 2.72
C TYR A 106 2.96 8.00 1.92
N TYR A 107 2.77 8.19 0.61
CA TYR A 107 2.34 7.12 -0.30
C TYR A 107 3.50 6.61 -1.16
N PHE A 108 3.78 5.32 -1.07
CA PHE A 108 4.76 4.60 -1.87
C PHE A 108 4.03 3.74 -2.90
N CYS A 109 4.26 4.05 -4.19
CA CYS A 109 3.54 3.37 -5.27
C CYS A 109 4.09 1.99 -5.57
N GLY A 110 3.20 1.11 -6.05
CA GLY A 110 3.57 -0.16 -6.66
C GLY A 110 4.25 0.02 -8.01
N GLY A 111 4.52 -1.11 -8.66
CA GLY A 111 5.20 -1.15 -9.97
C GLY A 111 6.40 -2.10 -9.98
N GLY A 112 6.42 -3.11 -9.09
CA GLY A 112 7.47 -4.13 -9.03
C GLY A 112 8.85 -3.55 -8.77
N TRP A 113 8.94 -2.44 -8.03
CA TRP A 113 10.16 -1.65 -7.76
C TRP A 113 10.86 -1.11 -9.02
N GLN A 114 10.29 -1.30 -10.21
CA GLN A 114 10.92 -0.97 -11.49
C GLN A 114 10.18 0.10 -12.28
N SER A 115 8.92 0.37 -11.93
CA SER A 115 8.09 1.35 -12.63
C SER A 115 7.75 2.55 -11.74
N PRO A 116 7.78 3.77 -12.29
CA PRO A 116 7.36 4.95 -11.56
C PRO A 116 5.83 4.95 -11.37
N PRO A 117 5.30 5.85 -10.52
CA PRO A 117 3.86 6.01 -10.34
C PRO A 117 3.09 6.17 -11.66
N ALA A 118 2.14 5.27 -11.89
CA ALA A 118 1.21 5.37 -13.00
C ALA A 118 0.13 6.45 -12.75
N SER A 119 -0.64 6.80 -13.79
CA SER A 119 -1.73 7.78 -13.67
C SER A 119 -2.76 7.44 -12.60
N GLN A 120 -3.00 6.14 -12.34
CA GLN A 120 -3.93 5.65 -11.34
C GLN A 120 -3.47 5.97 -9.91
N HIS A 121 -2.17 5.90 -9.63
CA HIS A 121 -1.60 6.27 -8.32
C HIS A 121 -1.79 7.77 -8.06
N TRP A 122 -1.49 8.62 -9.04
CA TRP A 122 -1.76 10.06 -8.93
C TRP A 122 -3.24 10.37 -8.67
N GLN A 123 -4.15 9.67 -9.37
CA GLN A 123 -5.57 9.83 -9.18
C GLN A 123 -6.02 9.33 -7.80
N LEU A 124 -5.45 8.21 -7.30
CA LEU A 124 -5.74 7.72 -5.96
C LEU A 124 -5.29 8.73 -4.91
N CYS A 125 -4.06 9.26 -5.00
CA CYS A 125 -3.57 10.31 -4.09
C CYS A 125 -4.47 11.56 -4.10
N ALA A 126 -4.92 12.00 -5.29
CA ALA A 126 -5.88 13.11 -5.40
C ALA A 126 -7.25 12.78 -4.76
N LYS A 127 -7.73 11.54 -4.93
CA LYS A 127 -8.98 11.09 -4.33
C LYS A 127 -8.88 11.08 -2.80
N LEU A 128 -7.77 10.55 -2.26
CA LEU A 128 -7.50 10.56 -0.82
C LEU A 128 -7.45 12.01 -0.29
N ALA A 129 -6.67 12.89 -0.93
CA ALA A 129 -6.59 14.30 -0.57
C ALA A 129 -7.95 15.01 -0.58
N SER A 130 -8.78 14.74 -1.62
CA SER A 130 -10.09 15.36 -1.76
C SER A 130 -11.13 14.87 -0.75
N GLN A 131 -11.00 13.63 -0.27
CA GLN A 131 -11.90 13.06 0.74
C GLN A 131 -11.46 13.43 2.17
N MET A 132 -10.15 13.60 2.37
CA MET A 132 -9.55 14.00 3.66
C MET A 132 -8.88 15.37 3.53
N PRO A 133 -9.64 16.48 3.46
CA PRO A 133 -9.11 17.80 3.08
C PRO A 133 -8.10 18.39 4.07
N GLU A 134 -8.07 17.89 5.31
CA GLU A 134 -7.08 18.27 6.34
C GLU A 134 -5.79 17.43 6.28
N THR A 135 -5.72 16.48 5.34
CA THR A 135 -4.60 15.56 5.18
C THR A 135 -3.73 15.97 3.98
N THR A 136 -2.43 16.02 4.18
CA THR A 136 -1.46 16.13 3.07
C THR A 136 -1.09 14.73 2.60
N ILE A 137 -1.31 14.42 1.32
CA ILE A 137 -0.87 13.18 0.70
C ILE A 137 0.47 13.45 0.02
N SER A 138 1.53 12.78 0.45
CA SER A 138 2.90 12.96 -0.05
C SER A 138 3.33 11.73 -0.85
N LEU A 139 3.31 11.82 -2.19
CA LEU A 139 3.75 10.74 -3.06
C LEU A 139 5.27 10.74 -3.15
N VAL A 140 5.89 9.59 -2.84
CA VAL A 140 7.36 9.42 -2.80
C VAL A 140 7.86 8.79 -4.08
N SER A 141 8.82 9.44 -4.75
CA SER A 141 9.51 8.90 -5.93
C SER A 141 10.79 8.17 -5.51
N TYR A 142 10.63 6.97 -4.98
CA TYR A 142 11.78 6.17 -4.55
C TYR A 142 12.63 5.69 -5.73
N PRO A 143 13.96 5.43 -5.54
CA PRO A 143 14.84 4.91 -6.59
C PRO A 143 14.39 3.54 -7.09
N LEU A 144 14.49 3.30 -8.41
CA LEU A 144 13.92 2.13 -9.06
C LEU A 144 14.99 1.09 -9.48
N ALA A 145 14.69 -0.17 -9.23
CA ALA A 145 15.48 -1.30 -9.72
C ALA A 145 15.38 -1.40 -11.27
N PRO A 146 16.33 -2.08 -11.95
CA PRO A 146 17.48 -2.78 -11.38
C PRO A 146 18.67 -1.89 -11.05
N ASN A 147 18.74 -0.63 -11.53
CA ASN A 147 19.88 0.26 -11.30
C ASN A 147 19.99 0.72 -9.83
N ASN A 148 18.88 0.66 -9.09
CA ASN A 148 18.82 1.00 -7.67
C ASN A 148 18.19 -0.17 -6.89
N PRO A 149 18.89 -1.31 -6.71
CA PRO A 149 18.40 -2.44 -5.94
C PRO A 149 18.32 -2.12 -4.44
N ALA A 150 17.67 -2.97 -3.66
CA ALA A 150 17.46 -2.76 -2.24
C ALA A 150 18.75 -2.50 -1.44
N PRO A 151 19.86 -3.21 -1.66
CA PRO A 151 21.11 -2.94 -0.94
C PRO A 151 21.59 -1.49 -1.08
N THR A 152 21.36 -0.88 -2.23
CA THR A 152 21.72 0.54 -2.49
C THR A 152 20.64 1.50 -2.04
N SER A 153 19.36 1.15 -2.26
CA SER A 153 18.23 2.05 -2.04
C SER A 153 17.73 2.05 -0.60
N PHE A 154 17.72 0.91 0.07
CA PHE A 154 17.11 0.76 1.38
C PHE A 154 17.73 1.66 2.46
N PRO A 155 19.07 1.81 2.56
CA PRO A 155 19.67 2.74 3.54
C PRO A 155 19.21 4.18 3.33
N LYS A 156 19.13 4.66 2.08
CA LYS A 156 18.64 6.00 1.74
C LYS A 156 17.15 6.17 2.04
N LEU A 157 16.36 5.13 1.81
CA LEU A 157 14.92 5.13 2.14
C LEU A 157 14.70 5.12 3.64
N LEU A 158 15.55 4.47 4.43
CA LEU A 158 15.49 4.49 5.88
C LEU A 158 15.86 5.89 6.43
N GLU A 159 16.87 6.54 5.85
CA GLU A 159 17.21 7.93 6.16
C GLU A 159 16.06 8.88 5.82
N LEU A 160 15.47 8.75 4.63
CA LEU A 160 14.27 9.48 4.22
C LEU A 160 13.13 9.28 5.22
N TYR A 161 12.81 8.04 5.57
CA TYR A 161 11.77 7.70 6.54
C TYR A 161 11.98 8.43 7.87
N ARG A 162 13.19 8.34 8.44
CA ARG A 162 13.56 9.00 9.69
C ARG A 162 13.41 10.52 9.61
N THR A 163 13.81 11.13 8.48
CA THR A 163 13.72 12.57 8.26
C THR A 163 12.26 13.01 8.10
N LEU A 164 11.47 12.31 7.30
CA LEU A 164 10.05 12.64 7.09
C LEU A 164 9.24 12.57 8.39
N LEU A 165 9.54 11.62 9.26
CA LEU A 165 8.85 11.51 10.55
C LEU A 165 9.27 12.60 11.52
N ARG A 166 10.54 12.99 11.56
CA ARG A 166 10.99 14.14 12.38
C ARG A 166 10.35 15.43 11.92
N ASP A 167 10.38 15.71 10.62
CA ASP A 167 9.76 16.93 10.05
C ASP A 167 8.28 17.00 10.40
N ALA A 168 7.58 15.87 10.34
CA ALA A 168 6.15 15.78 10.68
C ALA A 168 5.91 15.97 12.19
N ASP A 169 6.72 15.35 13.05
CA ASP A 169 6.63 15.52 14.51
C ASP A 169 6.90 16.98 14.93
N GLU A 170 7.88 17.63 14.30
CA GLU A 170 8.15 19.06 14.51
C GLU A 170 6.99 19.96 14.07
N ALA A 171 6.29 19.55 13.00
CA ALA A 171 5.09 20.25 12.52
C ALA A 171 3.82 19.90 13.34
N GLY A 172 3.87 18.92 14.25
CA GLY A 172 2.72 18.42 14.98
C GLY A 172 1.78 17.54 14.14
N ASP A 173 2.23 17.06 12.97
CA ASP A 173 1.44 16.20 12.08
C ASP A 173 1.47 14.74 12.54
N ARG A 174 0.31 14.07 12.53
CA ARG A 174 0.24 12.60 12.63
C ARG A 174 0.61 11.98 11.30
N VAL A 175 1.41 10.92 11.31
CA VAL A 175 1.90 10.26 10.11
C VAL A 175 1.28 8.89 9.91
N ILE A 176 0.83 8.63 8.69
CA ILE A 176 0.46 7.31 8.20
C ILE A 176 1.34 6.98 7.00
N LEU A 177 1.82 5.73 6.92
CA LEU A 177 2.45 5.24 5.71
C LEU A 177 1.45 4.43 4.90
N ALA A 178 1.32 4.72 3.61
CA ALA A 178 0.46 3.96 2.71
C ALA A 178 1.24 3.52 1.48
N GLY A 179 0.89 2.37 0.92
CA GLY A 179 1.53 1.91 -0.31
C GLY A 179 0.90 0.64 -0.84
N ASP A 180 1.03 0.45 -2.15
CA ASP A 180 0.52 -0.72 -2.83
C ASP A 180 1.65 -1.60 -3.38
N SER A 181 1.45 -2.92 -3.42
CA SER A 181 2.37 -3.87 -4.05
C SER A 181 3.82 -3.73 -3.52
N ALA A 182 4.76 -3.36 -4.39
CA ALA A 182 6.15 -3.02 -4.07
C ALA A 182 6.28 -1.88 -3.05
N GLY A 183 5.42 -0.86 -3.15
CA GLY A 183 5.37 0.24 -2.19
C GLY A 183 4.89 -0.22 -0.82
N GLY A 184 3.89 -1.12 -0.78
CA GLY A 184 3.45 -1.78 0.44
C GLY A 184 4.57 -2.58 1.12
N ASN A 185 5.41 -3.26 0.34
CA ASN A 185 6.61 -3.92 0.83
C ASN A 185 7.58 -2.92 1.48
N ILE A 186 7.94 -1.85 0.76
CA ILE A 186 8.90 -0.85 1.24
C ILE A 186 8.48 -0.28 2.58
N ILE A 187 7.23 0.17 2.73
CA ILE A 187 6.78 0.80 3.98
C ILE A 187 6.80 -0.18 5.17
N LEU A 188 6.41 -1.44 4.97
CA LEU A 188 6.47 -2.46 6.00
C LEU A 188 7.91 -2.73 6.43
N CYS A 189 8.84 -2.89 5.48
CA CYS A 189 10.24 -3.13 5.74
C CYS A 189 10.90 -1.94 6.47
N LEU A 190 10.63 -0.71 6.04
CA LEU A 190 11.19 0.50 6.66
C LEU A 190 10.76 0.64 8.12
N VAL A 191 9.47 0.46 8.41
CA VAL A 191 8.96 0.57 9.77
C VAL A 191 9.56 -0.51 10.66
N LEU A 192 9.55 -1.77 10.21
CA LEU A 192 10.07 -2.89 11.00
C LEU A 192 11.57 -2.80 11.25
N GLU A 193 12.36 -2.37 10.26
CA GLU A 193 13.80 -2.17 10.46
C GLU A 193 14.09 -1.00 11.39
N ALA A 194 13.38 0.13 11.24
CA ALA A 194 13.51 1.27 12.13
C ALA A 194 13.20 0.92 13.58
N LEU A 195 12.11 0.18 13.82
CA LEU A 195 11.73 -0.30 15.15
C LEU A 195 12.78 -1.25 15.74
N LYS A 196 13.37 -2.12 14.90
CA LYS A 196 14.44 -3.01 15.33
C LYS A 196 15.70 -2.26 15.71
N GLU A 197 16.12 -1.26 14.91
CA GLU A 197 17.27 -0.40 15.23
C GLU A 197 17.04 0.34 16.55
N ASP A 198 15.85 0.89 16.77
CA ASP A 198 15.49 1.63 17.98
C ASP A 198 15.47 0.71 19.21
N ALA A 199 14.96 -0.53 19.06
CA ALA A 199 14.99 -1.53 20.12
C ALA A 199 16.42 -1.99 20.46
N ALA A 200 17.30 -2.11 19.45
CA ALA A 200 18.69 -2.49 19.65
C ALA A 200 19.56 -1.38 20.27
N ALA A 201 19.19 -0.12 20.04
CA ALA A 201 19.88 1.03 20.65
C ALA A 201 19.72 1.07 22.18
N GLY A 202 18.74 0.36 22.72
CA GLY A 202 18.56 0.02 24.12
C GLY A 202 18.46 1.20 25.09
N ASP A 203 18.30 0.88 26.37
CA ASP A 203 18.18 1.84 27.49
C ASP A 203 19.38 2.77 27.70
N SER A 204 20.52 2.50 27.05
CA SER A 204 21.75 3.29 27.20
C SER A 204 21.67 4.71 26.62
N ILE A 205 20.62 5.03 25.87
CA ILE A 205 20.43 6.36 25.23
C ILE A 205 19.22 7.10 25.84
N LEU A 206 18.49 6.49 26.77
CA LEU A 206 17.23 7.02 27.34
C LEU A 206 17.36 8.26 28.21
N VAL A 207 18.56 8.71 28.55
CA VAL A 207 18.72 9.84 29.46
C VAL A 207 18.59 11.20 28.76
N GLU A 208 18.75 11.32 27.42
CA GLU A 208 18.70 12.63 26.75
C GLU A 208 18.16 12.66 25.31
N ARG A 209 17.73 11.54 24.70
CA ARG A 209 17.16 11.59 23.32
C ARG A 209 15.66 11.43 23.36
N LYS A 210 14.94 12.44 22.86
CA LYS A 210 13.52 12.36 22.48
C LYS A 210 13.32 11.06 21.68
N ARG A 211 12.36 10.21 22.11
CA ARG A 211 12.00 8.96 21.42
C ARG A 211 11.77 9.26 19.93
N MET A 212 12.37 8.44 19.05
CA MET A 212 12.19 8.63 17.60
C MET A 212 10.70 8.50 17.24
N PRO A 213 10.14 9.43 16.47
CA PRO A 213 8.75 9.34 16.07
C PRO A 213 8.53 8.17 15.11
N HIS A 214 7.36 7.52 15.24
CA HIS A 214 6.89 6.45 14.37
C HIS A 214 5.53 6.82 13.79
N PRO A 215 5.10 6.20 12.66
CA PRO A 215 3.77 6.41 12.12
C PRO A 215 2.72 5.85 13.10
N THR A 216 1.52 6.43 13.11
CA THR A 216 0.39 5.90 13.88
C THR A 216 -0.17 4.64 13.24
N ALA A 217 -0.14 4.57 11.91
CA ALA A 217 -0.66 3.43 11.17
C ALA A 217 0.09 3.19 9.84
N ILE A 218 -0.08 1.97 9.32
CA ILE A 218 0.34 1.54 7.98
C ILE A 218 -0.91 1.09 7.22
N MET A 219 -1.04 1.49 5.95
CA MET A 219 -2.02 0.96 5.00
C MET A 219 -1.29 0.21 3.89
N ALA A 220 -1.24 -1.12 3.96
CA ALA A 220 -0.57 -1.99 3.01
C ALA A 220 -1.57 -2.60 2.02
N ILE A 221 -1.55 -2.15 0.76
CA ILE A 221 -2.49 -2.55 -0.29
C ILE A 221 -1.85 -3.63 -1.15
N CYS A 222 -2.38 -4.85 -1.13
CA CYS A 222 -1.84 -6.00 -1.87
C CYS A 222 -0.30 -6.12 -1.74
N PRO A 223 0.26 -6.06 -0.50
CA PRO A 223 1.71 -5.94 -0.32
C PRO A 223 2.44 -7.19 -0.76
N SER A 224 3.66 -7.00 -1.28
CA SER A 224 4.61 -8.09 -1.48
C SER A 224 5.36 -8.34 -0.18
N THR A 225 5.11 -9.44 0.52
CA THR A 225 5.62 -9.65 1.89
C THR A 225 6.70 -10.72 2.00
N ASP A 226 6.88 -11.55 0.97
CA ASP A 226 7.92 -12.59 0.92
C ASP A 226 8.61 -12.62 -0.45
N MET A 227 9.93 -12.36 -0.49
CA MET A 227 10.72 -12.42 -1.74
C MET A 227 11.15 -13.84 -2.11
N THR A 228 11.02 -14.80 -1.22
CA THR A 228 11.37 -16.20 -1.52
C THR A 228 10.43 -16.81 -2.56
N ARG A 229 9.18 -16.34 -2.61
CA ARG A 229 8.13 -16.86 -3.50
C ARG A 229 7.92 -18.37 -3.36
N LEU A 230 8.13 -18.92 -2.16
CA LEU A 230 8.02 -20.35 -1.87
C LEU A 230 6.63 -20.79 -1.43
N ASN A 231 5.70 -19.86 -1.19
CA ASN A 231 4.34 -20.20 -0.80
C ASN A 231 3.65 -21.01 -1.92
N PRO A 232 3.22 -22.25 -1.65
CA PRO A 232 2.65 -23.13 -2.67
C PRO A 232 1.31 -22.61 -3.25
N ASP A 233 0.64 -21.74 -2.52
CA ASP A 233 -0.63 -21.16 -2.97
C ASP A 233 -0.42 -20.10 -4.08
N ILE A 234 0.79 -19.61 -4.27
CA ILE A 234 1.17 -18.77 -5.43
C ILE A 234 0.90 -19.52 -6.74
N GLU A 235 1.38 -20.77 -6.83
CA GLU A 235 1.20 -21.56 -8.06
C GLU A 235 -0.26 -21.94 -8.31
N LYS A 236 -1.06 -22.13 -7.24
CA LYS A 236 -2.50 -22.38 -7.36
C LYS A 236 -3.27 -21.21 -7.97
N ARG A 237 -2.75 -19.97 -7.85
CA ARG A 237 -3.39 -18.74 -8.34
C ARG A 237 -2.86 -18.24 -9.69
N LYS A 238 -1.92 -18.95 -10.32
CA LYS A 238 -1.28 -18.53 -11.57
C LYS A 238 -2.25 -18.22 -12.70
N ASP A 239 -3.39 -18.93 -12.72
CA ASP A 239 -4.43 -18.76 -13.71
C ASP A 239 -5.57 -17.84 -13.26
N ASP A 240 -5.58 -17.41 -12.00
CA ASP A 240 -6.60 -16.54 -11.43
C ASP A 240 -6.23 -15.06 -11.63
N ASP A 241 -4.98 -14.66 -11.36
CA ASP A 241 -4.54 -13.27 -11.53
C ASP A 241 -4.41 -12.92 -13.01
N PRO A 242 -5.17 -11.93 -13.51
CA PRO A 242 -5.09 -11.54 -14.91
C PRO A 242 -3.87 -10.66 -15.25
N ILE A 243 -3.13 -10.13 -14.26
CA ILE A 243 -2.04 -9.17 -14.48
C ILE A 243 -0.67 -9.72 -14.06
N LEU A 244 -0.58 -10.44 -12.95
CA LEU A 244 0.67 -11.00 -12.44
C LEU A 244 0.83 -12.46 -12.85
N THR A 245 2.08 -12.90 -12.97
CA THR A 245 2.45 -14.30 -13.18
C THR A 245 3.55 -14.71 -12.21
N PRO A 246 3.69 -16.02 -11.86
CA PRO A 246 4.78 -16.50 -11.00
C PRO A 246 6.16 -16.09 -11.48
N GLN A 247 6.39 -16.12 -12.79
CA GLN A 247 7.65 -15.69 -13.39
C GLN A 247 7.90 -14.19 -13.17
N PHE A 248 6.89 -13.35 -13.44
CA PHE A 248 7.03 -11.91 -13.29
C PHE A 248 7.34 -11.49 -11.86
N ILE A 249 6.65 -12.05 -10.86
CA ILE A 249 6.94 -11.72 -9.46
C ILE A 249 8.31 -12.20 -8.99
N LYS A 250 8.85 -13.28 -9.57
CA LYS A 250 10.23 -13.75 -9.32
C LYS A 250 11.27 -12.81 -9.95
N GLU A 251 11.04 -12.39 -11.20
CA GLU A 251 11.93 -11.47 -11.91
C GLU A 251 12.01 -10.10 -11.23
N THR A 252 10.86 -9.54 -10.82
CA THR A 252 10.82 -8.26 -10.12
C THR A 252 11.45 -8.34 -8.72
N ALA A 253 11.22 -9.42 -8.00
CA ALA A 253 11.88 -9.68 -6.72
C ALA A 253 13.40 -9.76 -6.89
N LYS A 254 13.89 -10.51 -7.90
CA LYS A 254 15.32 -10.63 -8.20
C LYS A 254 15.96 -9.27 -8.54
N ALA A 255 15.28 -8.43 -9.30
CA ALA A 255 15.77 -7.11 -9.66
C ALA A 255 15.85 -6.18 -8.42
N TRP A 256 14.91 -6.30 -7.47
CA TRP A 256 14.90 -5.50 -6.25
C TRP A 256 15.91 -5.98 -5.21
N MET A 257 15.96 -7.28 -4.91
CA MET A 257 16.81 -7.81 -3.84
C MET A 257 18.31 -7.61 -4.10
N GLY A 258 18.74 -7.50 -5.37
CA GLY A 258 20.16 -7.40 -5.73
C GLY A 258 20.95 -8.61 -5.24
N ASP A 259 21.93 -8.40 -4.37
CA ASP A 259 22.76 -9.41 -3.72
C ASP A 259 22.28 -9.84 -2.33
N TRP A 260 21.17 -9.29 -1.82
CA TRP A 260 20.57 -9.74 -0.58
C TRP A 260 19.87 -11.09 -0.74
N GLU A 261 19.89 -11.89 0.33
CA GLU A 261 19.14 -13.15 0.37
C GLU A 261 17.63 -12.88 0.30
N PRO A 262 16.87 -13.69 -0.44
CA PRO A 262 15.41 -13.51 -0.55
C PRO A 262 14.67 -13.48 0.79
N SER A 263 15.21 -14.16 1.81
CA SER A 263 14.64 -14.20 3.17
C SER A 263 15.06 -13.03 4.06
N ASP A 264 15.87 -12.10 3.56
CA ASP A 264 16.29 -10.94 4.36
C ASP A 264 15.05 -10.11 4.76
N ARG A 265 14.90 -9.85 6.07
CA ARG A 265 13.74 -9.14 6.63
C ARG A 265 13.57 -7.72 6.09
N ARG A 266 14.66 -7.11 5.58
CA ARG A 266 14.63 -5.76 4.99
C ARG A 266 13.96 -5.71 3.61
N ILE A 267 13.67 -6.87 3.02
CA ILE A 267 12.91 -7.03 1.77
C ILE A 267 11.75 -8.02 1.89
N SER A 268 11.81 -8.92 2.86
CA SER A 268 10.77 -9.90 3.19
C SER A 268 10.23 -9.65 4.60
N PRO A 269 9.30 -8.69 4.78
CA PRO A 269 8.83 -8.26 6.10
C PRO A 269 8.16 -9.39 6.91
N ILE A 270 7.73 -10.47 6.25
CA ILE A 270 7.21 -11.67 6.90
C ILE A 270 8.24 -12.33 7.86
N ASN A 271 9.55 -12.10 7.63
CA ASN A 271 10.65 -12.63 8.43
C ASN A 271 11.13 -11.65 9.51
N ALA A 272 10.50 -10.49 9.66
CA ALA A 272 10.83 -9.52 10.69
C ALA A 272 10.15 -9.85 12.03
N ASP A 273 10.60 -9.20 13.11
CA ASP A 273 9.90 -9.26 14.41
C ASP A 273 8.65 -8.39 14.37
N ILE A 274 7.51 -8.98 14.00
CA ILE A 274 6.21 -8.31 13.89
C ILE A 274 5.73 -7.78 15.24
N SER A 275 6.18 -8.37 16.38
CA SER A 275 5.77 -7.92 17.71
C SER A 275 6.18 -6.47 18.01
N LEU A 276 7.18 -5.96 17.31
CA LEU A 276 7.64 -4.57 17.45
C LEU A 276 6.56 -3.56 17.05
N LEU A 277 5.69 -3.89 16.09
CA LEU A 277 4.57 -3.04 15.69
C LEU A 277 3.58 -2.83 16.84
N ALA A 278 3.18 -3.92 17.51
CA ALA A 278 2.29 -3.85 18.67
C ALA A 278 2.93 -3.09 19.84
N LYS A 279 4.22 -3.36 20.14
CA LYS A 279 4.97 -2.66 21.19
C LYS A 279 5.07 -1.16 20.93
N ALA A 280 5.15 -0.74 19.66
CA ALA A 280 5.18 0.66 19.27
C ALA A 280 3.78 1.29 19.17
N GLY A 281 2.70 0.50 19.28
CA GLY A 281 1.32 0.96 19.12
C GLY A 281 0.95 1.29 17.68
N ILE A 282 1.68 0.77 16.70
CA ILE A 282 1.43 1.02 15.28
C ILE A 282 0.33 0.09 14.78
N ARG A 283 -0.73 0.66 14.21
CA ARG A 283 -1.81 -0.11 13.60
C ARG A 283 -1.44 -0.52 12.17
N VAL A 284 -1.84 -1.73 11.77
CA VAL A 284 -1.59 -2.22 10.40
C VAL A 284 -2.90 -2.55 9.73
N HIS A 285 -3.22 -1.76 8.71
CA HIS A 285 -4.36 -1.99 7.83
C HIS A 285 -3.89 -2.58 6.52
N GLY A 286 -4.74 -3.37 5.89
CA GLY A 286 -4.38 -3.99 4.63
C GLY A 286 -5.54 -4.33 3.72
N VAL A 287 -5.18 -4.61 2.47
CA VAL A 287 -6.09 -5.05 1.42
C VAL A 287 -5.48 -6.24 0.71
N THR A 288 -6.25 -7.33 0.49
CA THR A 288 -5.80 -8.50 -0.27
C THR A 288 -6.88 -9.01 -1.20
N GLY A 289 -6.48 -9.34 -2.43
CA GLY A 289 -7.34 -9.99 -3.43
C GLY A 289 -7.22 -11.51 -3.41
N GLY A 290 -8.34 -12.22 -3.54
CA GLY A 290 -8.31 -13.69 -3.56
C GLY A 290 -7.75 -14.28 -4.85
N TYR A 291 -7.77 -13.54 -5.96
CA TYR A 291 -7.12 -13.89 -7.21
C TYR A 291 -5.68 -13.35 -7.33
N ASP A 292 -5.30 -12.43 -6.44
CA ASP A 292 -3.95 -11.86 -6.39
C ASP A 292 -2.92 -12.94 -6.08
N ILE A 293 -1.94 -13.10 -6.96
CA ILE A 293 -0.86 -14.08 -6.80
C ILE A 293 0.06 -13.77 -5.60
N LEU A 294 0.10 -12.52 -5.13
CA LEU A 294 0.77 -12.12 -3.89
C LEU A 294 -0.13 -12.21 -2.66
N GLY A 295 -1.43 -12.44 -2.87
CA GLY A 295 -2.43 -12.54 -1.80
C GLY A 295 -2.12 -13.57 -0.72
N PRO A 296 -1.65 -14.79 -1.05
CA PRO A 296 -1.30 -15.79 -0.04
C PRO A 296 -0.27 -15.31 0.99
N ASP A 297 0.81 -14.66 0.54
CA ASP A 297 1.85 -14.14 1.44
C ASP A 297 1.33 -12.94 2.25
N GLY A 298 0.48 -12.09 1.64
CA GLY A 298 -0.18 -10.99 2.33
C GLY A 298 -1.12 -11.48 3.45
N ILE A 299 -1.81 -12.60 3.24
CA ILE A 299 -2.66 -13.25 4.26
C ILE A 299 -1.80 -13.80 5.41
N VAL A 300 -0.68 -14.47 5.10
CA VAL A 300 0.24 -14.95 6.14
C VAL A 300 0.79 -13.77 6.96
N PHE A 301 1.14 -12.65 6.32
CA PHE A 301 1.60 -11.45 7.04
C PHE A 301 0.51 -10.88 7.95
N ARG A 302 -0.74 -10.78 7.48
CA ARG A 302 -1.91 -10.38 8.29
C ARG A 302 -2.07 -11.29 9.52
N ASP A 303 -1.99 -12.60 9.32
CA ASP A 303 -2.17 -13.57 10.39
C ASP A 303 -1.03 -13.52 11.43
N LEU A 304 0.18 -13.19 10.97
CA LEU A 304 1.30 -12.87 11.87
C LEU A 304 1.04 -11.59 12.67
N CYS A 305 0.49 -10.54 12.06
CA CYS A 305 0.06 -9.33 12.77
C CYS A 305 -0.95 -9.68 13.87
N ALA A 306 -1.99 -10.44 13.54
CA ALA A 306 -2.99 -10.88 14.53
C ALA A 306 -2.38 -11.73 15.65
N LYS A 307 -1.47 -12.64 15.32
CA LYS A 307 -0.75 -13.50 16.29
C LYS A 307 0.10 -12.70 17.29
N HIS A 308 0.60 -11.55 16.87
CA HIS A 308 1.45 -10.67 17.69
C HIS A 308 0.70 -9.44 18.22
N ASP A 309 -0.61 -9.51 18.34
CA ASP A 309 -1.49 -8.48 18.92
C ASP A 309 -1.41 -7.11 18.23
N VAL A 310 -1.02 -7.07 16.95
CA VAL A 310 -1.08 -5.85 16.14
C VAL A 310 -2.52 -5.55 15.79
N ALA A 311 -3.00 -4.35 16.12
CA ALA A 311 -4.36 -3.93 15.80
C ALA A 311 -4.47 -3.41 14.37
N GLY A 312 -5.64 -3.59 13.73
CA GLY A 312 -5.91 -3.03 12.41
C GLY A 312 -7.19 -3.52 11.74
N GLU A 313 -7.40 -3.02 10.54
CA GLU A 313 -8.50 -3.37 9.65
C GLU A 313 -7.96 -4.04 8.39
N TRP A 314 -8.65 -5.07 7.87
CA TRP A 314 -8.21 -5.77 6.68
C TRP A 314 -9.38 -6.04 5.73
N LEU A 315 -9.28 -5.56 4.49
CA LEU A 315 -10.22 -5.90 3.43
C LEU A 315 -9.69 -7.10 2.65
N HIS A 316 -10.41 -8.22 2.70
CA HIS A 316 -10.16 -9.37 1.83
C HIS A 316 -11.30 -9.53 0.83
N TRP A 317 -10.97 -9.54 -0.48
CA TRP A 317 -11.97 -9.70 -1.53
C TRP A 317 -11.65 -10.90 -2.43
N GLU A 318 -12.42 -11.99 -2.31
CA GLU A 318 -12.09 -13.30 -2.86
C GLU A 318 -11.78 -13.34 -4.36
N LYS A 319 -12.49 -12.57 -5.16
CA LYS A 319 -12.43 -12.67 -6.62
C LYS A 319 -11.79 -11.43 -7.26
N GLN A 320 -10.87 -10.78 -6.54
CA GLN A 320 -10.17 -9.61 -7.04
C GLN A 320 -8.70 -9.90 -7.33
N MET A 321 -8.23 -9.30 -8.44
CA MET A 321 -6.85 -9.37 -8.90
C MET A 321 -5.92 -8.49 -8.07
N HIS A 322 -4.63 -8.53 -8.35
CA HIS A 322 -3.64 -7.64 -7.75
C HIS A 322 -4.01 -6.16 -7.92
N CYS A 323 -4.01 -5.40 -6.82
CA CYS A 323 -4.25 -3.94 -6.78
C CYS A 323 -5.52 -3.47 -7.53
N TRP A 324 -6.62 -4.26 -7.51
CA TRP A 324 -7.86 -3.93 -8.23
C TRP A 324 -8.46 -2.57 -7.85
N LEU A 325 -8.19 -2.05 -6.66
CA LEU A 325 -8.69 -0.74 -6.25
C LEU A 325 -8.20 0.37 -7.19
N LEU A 326 -7.04 0.21 -7.84
CA LEU A 326 -6.53 1.15 -8.84
C LEU A 326 -7.38 1.20 -10.13
N THR A 327 -8.38 0.31 -10.24
CA THR A 327 -9.35 0.36 -11.35
C THR A 327 -10.51 1.35 -11.12
N TRP A 328 -10.60 1.95 -9.92
CA TRP A 328 -11.69 2.87 -9.56
C TRP A 328 -11.90 4.03 -10.55
N PRO A 329 -10.85 4.63 -11.20
CA PRO A 329 -11.06 5.72 -12.14
C PRO A 329 -11.81 5.30 -13.41
N TYR A 330 -11.82 4.00 -13.71
CA TYR A 330 -12.51 3.42 -14.85
C TYR A 330 -13.96 3.03 -14.55
N GLY A 331 -14.44 3.35 -13.35
CA GLY A 331 -15.82 3.10 -12.97
C GLY A 331 -16.10 1.70 -12.46
N VAL A 332 -15.07 0.89 -12.20
CA VAL A 332 -15.20 -0.46 -11.64
C VAL A 332 -15.82 -0.38 -10.24
N PRO A 333 -16.99 -1.02 -9.99
CA PRO A 333 -17.71 -0.90 -8.73
C PRO A 333 -16.87 -1.34 -7.52
N GLU A 334 -16.20 -2.48 -7.63
CA GLU A 334 -15.36 -3.04 -6.57
C GLU A 334 -14.13 -2.18 -6.28
N GLY A 335 -13.57 -1.55 -7.32
CA GLY A 335 -12.48 -0.58 -7.16
C GLY A 335 -12.93 0.66 -6.39
N ARG A 336 -14.15 1.16 -6.68
CA ARG A 336 -14.74 2.30 -5.96
C ARG A 336 -15.03 1.97 -4.49
N GLU A 337 -15.63 0.80 -4.24
CA GLU A 337 -15.92 0.34 -2.87
C GLU A 337 -14.63 0.15 -2.07
N ALA A 338 -13.61 -0.47 -2.65
CA ALA A 338 -12.32 -0.65 -1.99
C ALA A 338 -11.62 0.68 -1.65
N VAL A 339 -11.66 1.67 -2.57
CA VAL A 339 -11.13 3.02 -2.29
C VAL A 339 -11.94 3.70 -1.19
N GLY A 340 -13.28 3.58 -1.19
CA GLY A 340 -14.12 4.08 -0.11
C GLY A 340 -13.74 3.48 1.24
N TRP A 341 -13.59 2.15 1.31
CA TRP A 341 -13.15 1.46 2.53
C TRP A 341 -11.76 1.95 3.01
N VAL A 342 -10.81 2.15 2.11
CA VAL A 342 -9.48 2.70 2.46
C VAL A 342 -9.60 4.10 3.03
N VAL A 343 -10.44 4.97 2.45
CA VAL A 343 -10.71 6.32 2.99
C VAL A 343 -11.29 6.22 4.39
N ASP A 344 -12.35 5.43 4.58
CA ASP A 344 -13.06 5.29 5.86
C ASP A 344 -12.11 4.83 6.98
N VAL A 345 -11.18 3.91 6.67
CA VAL A 345 -10.15 3.46 7.62
C VAL A 345 -9.14 4.55 7.93
N LEU A 346 -8.62 5.24 6.89
CA LEU A 346 -7.60 6.28 7.05
C LEU A 346 -8.15 7.56 7.73
N GLU A 347 -9.44 7.84 7.62
CA GLU A 347 -10.08 8.95 8.33
C GLU A 347 -10.08 8.75 9.85
N GLN A 348 -10.18 7.48 10.29
CA GLN A 348 -10.23 7.11 11.73
C GLN A 348 -8.86 7.15 12.40
N GLU A 349 -7.77 7.19 11.63
CA GLU A 349 -6.38 7.33 12.11
C GLU A 349 -6.00 8.81 12.27
#